data_62d38e30a67cce35634efe3837b1039a
#
_entry.id   62d38e30a67cce35634efe3837b1039a
#
_cell.length_a   1.000
_cell.length_b   1.000
_cell.length_c   1.000
_cell.angle_alpha   90.00
_cell.angle_beta   90.00
_cell.angle_gamma   90.00
#
_symmetry.space_group_name_H-M   'P 1'
#
loop_
_entity.id
_entity.type
_entity.pdbx_description
1 polymer ?
#
loop_
_entity_poly.entity_id
_entity_poly.type
_entity_poly.pdbx_seq_one_letter_code
_entity_poly.pdbx_strand_id
1 'polypeptide(L)'
;MNSIDLFTPNDESGIELPLSDERVAAGFPSPAEDHTSLSLDLNRELIKNPASTFYARESGLSMIDEGINDGDLLVIDKSIDPYDGCLAVCYIDGEFTLKRFEKHKDHGLLIPANREFKPIRVSAENDFCIWGVVTYLIKKV
;
A
#
# COMPACT_ATOMS: atom_id res chain seq x y z
N MET A 1 -6.40 -0.70 -18.71
CA MET A 1 -7.32 -0.46 -17.60
C MET A 1 -6.79 -1.15 -16.36
N ASN A 2 -6.76 -0.45 -15.25
CA ASN A 2 -6.31 -1.05 -14.00
C ASN A 2 -7.43 -1.81 -13.35
N SER A 3 -7.11 -2.98 -12.84
CA SER A 3 -7.99 -3.66 -11.92
C SER A 3 -7.25 -3.90 -10.60
N ILE A 4 -8.01 -3.93 -9.53
CA ILE A 4 -7.51 -4.23 -8.19
C ILE A 4 -8.37 -5.35 -7.65
N ASP A 5 -7.74 -6.47 -7.35
CA ASP A 5 -8.40 -7.59 -6.71
C ASP A 5 -8.17 -7.49 -5.20
N LEU A 6 -9.26 -7.47 -4.43
CA LEU A 6 -9.20 -7.31 -2.97
C LEU A 6 -9.28 -8.67 -2.28
N PHE A 7 -8.46 -8.82 -1.25
CA PHE A 7 -8.40 -10.02 -0.42
C PHE A 7 -8.38 -9.63 1.06
N THR A 8 -8.94 -10.47 1.90
CA THR A 8 -8.80 -10.29 3.36
C THR A 8 -7.59 -11.06 3.86
N PRO A 9 -6.90 -10.55 4.90
CA PRO A 9 -5.79 -11.29 5.50
C PRO A 9 -6.27 -12.59 6.15
N ASN A 10 -5.47 -13.64 6.02
CA ASN A 10 -5.65 -14.84 6.79
C ASN A 10 -4.62 -14.81 7.93
N ASP A 11 -5.07 -14.58 9.15
CA ASP A 11 -4.21 -14.47 10.33
C ASP A 11 -4.07 -15.79 11.12
N GLU A 12 -4.66 -16.89 10.64
CA GLU A 12 -4.61 -18.18 11.32
C GLU A 12 -3.27 -18.89 11.16
N SER A 13 -2.49 -18.50 10.15
CA SER A 13 -1.23 -19.18 9.82
C SER A 13 -0.01 -18.27 10.01
N GLY A 14 0.14 -17.72 11.20
CA GLY A 14 1.31 -16.91 11.51
C GLY A 14 2.61 -17.68 11.32
N ILE A 15 3.48 -17.19 10.43
CA ILE A 15 4.82 -17.75 10.24
C ILE A 15 5.83 -16.77 10.80
N GLU A 16 6.55 -17.19 11.82
CA GLU A 16 7.61 -16.40 12.39
C GLU A 16 8.94 -16.81 11.76
N LEU A 17 9.64 -15.84 11.20
CA LEU A 17 10.94 -16.04 10.58
C LEU A 17 12.00 -15.31 11.39
N PRO A 18 13.22 -15.86 11.45
CA PRO A 18 14.32 -15.18 12.13
C PRO A 18 14.59 -13.81 11.53
N LEU A 19 14.78 -12.83 12.38
CA LEU A 19 15.14 -11.47 11.98
C LEU A 19 16.58 -11.19 12.42
N SER A 20 17.41 -10.73 11.48
CA SER A 20 18.75 -10.25 11.84
C SER A 20 18.63 -8.99 12.70
N ASP A 21 19.34 -8.95 13.81
CA ASP A 21 19.36 -7.79 14.70
C ASP A 21 20.36 -6.72 14.24
N GLU A 22 21.11 -6.95 13.18
CA GLU A 22 22.00 -5.98 12.56
C GLU A 22 21.42 -5.47 11.25
N ARG A 23 21.67 -4.20 10.99
CA ARG A 23 21.30 -3.61 9.71
C ARG A 23 22.20 -4.16 8.62
N VAL A 24 21.58 -4.63 7.56
CA VAL A 24 22.31 -5.11 6.39
C VAL A 24 22.85 -3.93 5.60
N ALA A 25 24.16 -3.86 5.48
CA ALA A 25 24.83 -2.90 4.60
C ALA A 25 25.09 -3.52 3.23
N ALA A 26 25.33 -2.69 2.21
CA ALA A 26 25.57 -3.14 0.85
C ALA A 26 26.75 -4.12 0.71
N GLY A 27 27.71 -4.04 1.60
CA GLY A 27 28.89 -4.91 1.60
C GLY A 27 28.81 -6.10 2.54
N PHE A 28 27.66 -6.59 2.86
CA PHE A 28 27.38 -7.72 3.76
C PHE A 28 28.52 -8.19 4.68
N PRO A 29 28.28 -8.28 5.97
CA PRO A 29 29.24 -8.87 6.89
C PRO A 29 29.42 -10.37 6.62
N SER A 30 30.39 -10.97 7.30
CA SER A 30 30.67 -12.40 7.16
C SER A 30 29.43 -13.26 7.44
N PRO A 31 29.08 -14.17 6.53
CA PRO A 31 27.94 -15.09 6.76
C PRO A 31 28.17 -16.12 7.85
N ALA A 32 29.39 -16.20 8.40
CA ALA A 32 29.71 -17.15 9.48
C ALA A 32 29.20 -16.71 10.86
N GLU A 33 28.82 -15.45 10.99
CA GLU A 33 28.27 -14.93 12.24
C GLU A 33 26.74 -15.06 12.26
N ASP A 34 26.22 -15.63 13.32
CA ASP A 34 24.79 -15.71 13.54
C ASP A 34 24.33 -14.46 14.29
N HIS A 35 23.72 -13.53 13.54
CA HIS A 35 23.17 -12.30 14.08
C HIS A 35 21.68 -12.36 14.32
N THR A 36 21.11 -13.56 14.31
CA THR A 36 19.67 -13.76 14.45
C THR A 36 19.30 -13.84 15.92
N SER A 37 18.68 -12.77 16.45
CA SER A 37 18.25 -12.74 17.86
C SER A 37 16.75 -12.68 18.05
N LEU A 38 16.00 -12.31 17.02
CA LEU A 38 14.56 -12.11 17.08
C LEU A 38 13.86 -12.90 15.97
N SER A 39 12.61 -13.22 16.19
CA SER A 39 11.74 -13.73 15.14
C SER A 39 10.77 -12.64 14.71
N LEU A 40 10.37 -12.66 13.45
CA LEU A 40 9.44 -11.70 12.86
C LEU A 40 8.25 -12.42 12.27
N ASP A 41 7.06 -12.02 12.69
CA ASP A 41 5.81 -12.40 12.03
C ASP A 41 5.40 -11.28 11.09
N LEU A 42 5.46 -11.51 9.78
CA LEU A 42 5.13 -10.51 8.79
C LEU A 42 3.69 -10.04 8.89
N ASN A 43 2.76 -10.92 9.22
CA ASN A 43 1.37 -10.51 9.39
C ASN A 43 1.24 -9.48 10.51
N ARG A 44 1.88 -9.69 11.64
CA ARG A 44 1.87 -8.72 12.74
C ARG A 44 2.56 -7.42 12.38
N GLU A 45 3.66 -7.51 11.61
CA GLU A 45 4.41 -6.33 11.19
C GLU A 45 3.60 -5.46 10.23
N LEU A 46 2.97 -6.08 9.25
CA LEU A 46 2.28 -5.36 8.18
C LEU A 46 0.82 -5.02 8.52
N ILE A 47 0.19 -5.79 9.42
CA ILE A 47 -1.23 -5.64 9.71
C ILE A 47 -1.39 -5.14 11.15
N LYS A 48 -1.64 -3.84 11.30
CA LYS A 48 -1.86 -3.24 12.63
C LYS A 48 -3.33 -3.35 13.06
N ASN A 49 -4.24 -3.32 12.11
CA ASN A 49 -5.68 -3.36 12.34
C ASN A 49 -6.31 -4.46 11.48
N PRO A 50 -6.32 -5.72 11.95
CA PRO A 50 -6.78 -6.85 11.11
C PRO A 50 -8.21 -6.69 10.59
N ALA A 51 -9.10 -6.09 11.39
CA ALA A 51 -10.51 -5.93 11.01
C ALA A 51 -10.71 -4.94 9.86
N SER A 52 -9.76 -4.04 9.61
CA SER A 52 -9.84 -3.00 8.59
C SER A 52 -8.78 -3.12 7.50
N THR A 53 -8.00 -4.18 7.51
CA THR A 53 -6.89 -4.38 6.57
C THR A 53 -7.29 -5.31 5.44
N PHE A 54 -6.91 -4.93 4.24
CA PHE A 54 -7.15 -5.70 3.01
C PHE A 54 -5.88 -5.79 2.21
N TYR A 55 -5.74 -6.87 1.45
CA TYR A 55 -4.72 -6.99 0.43
C TYR A 55 -5.33 -6.70 -0.93
N ALA A 56 -4.56 -6.07 -1.79
CA ALA A 56 -4.96 -5.85 -3.18
C ALA A 56 -3.80 -6.20 -4.10
N ARG A 57 -4.13 -6.79 -5.23
CA ARG A 57 -3.16 -7.06 -6.29
C ARG A 57 -3.41 -6.08 -7.42
N GLU A 58 -2.36 -5.36 -7.77
CA GLU A 58 -2.42 -4.42 -8.89
C GLU A 58 -2.35 -5.17 -10.21
N SER A 59 -3.20 -4.79 -11.16
CA SER A 59 -3.09 -5.24 -12.54
C SER A 59 -3.25 -4.06 -13.48
N GLY A 60 -2.33 -3.94 -14.43
CA GLY A 60 -2.29 -2.85 -15.38
C GLY A 60 -1.03 -2.01 -15.29
N LEU A 61 -0.98 -0.96 -16.08
CA LEU A 61 0.25 -0.15 -16.24
C LEU A 61 0.12 1.30 -15.75
N SER A 62 -1.02 1.71 -15.20
CA SER A 62 -1.26 3.12 -14.94
C SER A 62 -0.56 3.67 -13.71
N MET A 63 0.03 2.82 -12.87
CA MET A 63 0.73 3.26 -11.66
C MET A 63 2.25 3.17 -11.77
N ILE A 64 2.78 3.07 -12.98
CA ILE A 64 4.23 2.96 -13.22
C ILE A 64 4.99 4.16 -12.63
N ASP A 65 4.44 5.38 -12.76
CA ASP A 65 5.10 6.59 -12.23
C ASP A 65 5.20 6.60 -10.69
N GLU A 66 4.42 5.77 -10.01
CA GLU A 66 4.49 5.57 -8.55
C GLU A 66 5.36 4.36 -8.16
N GLY A 67 5.99 3.72 -9.13
CA GLY A 67 6.78 2.52 -8.89
C GLY A 67 5.95 1.28 -8.62
N ILE A 68 4.67 1.30 -8.97
CA ILE A 68 3.76 0.17 -8.78
C ILE A 68 3.59 -0.53 -10.12
N ASN A 69 3.91 -1.81 -10.15
CA ASN A 69 3.87 -2.61 -11.37
C ASN A 69 2.77 -3.68 -11.29
N ASP A 70 2.44 -4.21 -12.45
CA ASP A 70 1.51 -5.33 -12.54
C ASP A 70 1.95 -6.49 -11.64
N GLY A 71 1.02 -7.02 -10.86
CA GLY A 71 1.27 -8.12 -9.95
C GLY A 71 1.75 -7.71 -8.56
N ASP A 72 2.05 -6.43 -8.33
CA ASP A 72 2.44 -5.96 -7.00
C ASP A 72 1.30 -6.13 -6.00
N LEU A 73 1.67 -6.41 -4.76
CA LEU A 73 0.73 -6.60 -3.66
C LEU A 73 0.69 -5.36 -2.79
N LEU A 74 -0.50 -4.88 -2.51
CA LEU A 74 -0.73 -3.72 -1.66
C LEU A 74 -1.36 -4.14 -0.35
N VAL A 75 -0.92 -3.55 0.74
CA VAL A 75 -1.59 -3.65 2.04
C VAL A 75 -2.36 -2.36 2.26
N ILE A 76 -3.66 -2.46 2.50
CA ILE A 76 -4.58 -1.33 2.59
C ILE A 76 -5.28 -1.35 3.94
N ASP A 77 -5.28 -0.22 4.63
CA ASP A 77 -6.00 -0.07 5.90
C ASP A 77 -7.13 0.96 5.74
N LYS A 78 -8.35 0.53 5.94
CA LYS A 78 -9.53 1.39 5.85
C LYS A 78 -9.72 2.28 7.07
N SER A 79 -9.06 1.99 8.17
CA SER A 79 -9.20 2.76 9.41
C SER A 79 -8.35 4.04 9.43
N ILE A 80 -7.39 4.16 8.52
CA ILE A 80 -6.51 5.32 8.46
C ILE A 80 -7.21 6.45 7.71
N ASP A 81 -7.26 7.63 8.34
CA ASP A 81 -7.75 8.82 7.65
C ASP A 81 -6.74 9.27 6.58
N PRO A 82 -7.22 9.61 5.38
CA PRO A 82 -6.34 10.08 4.33
C PRO A 82 -5.54 11.31 4.78
N TYR A 83 -4.25 11.29 4.47
CA TYR A 83 -3.33 12.37 4.79
C TYR A 83 -2.59 12.82 3.54
N ASP A 84 -2.03 14.02 3.59
CA ASP A 84 -1.31 14.59 2.46
C ASP A 84 -0.15 13.69 2.03
N GLY A 85 -0.12 13.38 0.74
CA GLY A 85 0.89 12.51 0.16
C GLY A 85 0.61 11.01 0.26
N CYS A 86 -0.49 10.58 0.89
CA CYS A 86 -0.79 9.16 0.98
C CYS A 86 -1.19 8.58 -0.38
N LEU A 87 -0.92 7.29 -0.55
CA LEU A 87 -1.45 6.54 -1.68
C LEU A 87 -2.79 5.95 -1.25
N ALA A 88 -3.85 6.29 -1.99
CA ALA A 88 -5.21 5.93 -1.62
C ALA A 88 -5.85 5.02 -2.65
N VAL A 89 -6.62 4.06 -2.15
CA VAL A 89 -7.55 3.29 -2.97
C VAL A 89 -8.86 4.05 -3.00
N CYS A 90 -9.29 4.42 -4.19
CA CYS A 90 -10.49 5.23 -4.39
C CYS A 90 -11.52 4.43 -5.17
N TYR A 91 -12.79 4.63 -4.83
CA TYR A 91 -13.90 4.06 -5.57
C TYR A 91 -14.54 5.19 -6.39
N ILE A 92 -14.33 5.17 -7.69
CA ILE A 92 -14.78 6.21 -8.61
C ILE A 92 -15.48 5.56 -9.79
N ASP A 93 -16.70 6.01 -10.09
CA ASP A 93 -17.49 5.51 -11.23
C ASP A 93 -17.61 3.99 -11.27
N GLY A 94 -17.81 3.38 -10.12
CA GLY A 94 -17.98 1.94 -10.00
C GLY A 94 -16.69 1.13 -10.04
N GLU A 95 -15.54 1.78 -10.04
CA GLU A 95 -14.24 1.10 -10.12
C GLU A 95 -13.30 1.49 -8.99
N PHE A 96 -12.51 0.52 -8.52
CA PHE A 96 -11.41 0.80 -7.61
C PHE A 96 -10.18 1.26 -8.39
N THR A 97 -9.61 2.38 -7.97
CA THR A 97 -8.39 2.93 -8.58
C THR A 97 -7.43 3.38 -7.49
N LEU A 98 -6.15 3.47 -7.84
CA LEU A 98 -5.12 4.02 -6.96
C LEU A 98 -4.82 5.46 -7.38
N LYS A 99 -4.77 6.35 -6.40
CA LYS A 99 -4.44 7.75 -6.60
C LYS A 99 -3.58 8.25 -5.46
N ARG A 100 -2.66 9.15 -5.78
CA ARG A 100 -1.94 9.90 -4.74
C ARG A 100 -2.85 11.01 -4.24
N PHE A 101 -3.03 11.11 -2.92
CA PHE A 101 -3.87 12.14 -2.32
C PHE A 101 -3.01 13.35 -1.93
N GLU A 102 -3.46 14.53 -2.32
CA GLU A 102 -2.85 15.79 -1.95
C GLU A 102 -3.88 16.61 -1.19
N LYS A 103 -3.56 16.92 0.06
CA LYS A 103 -4.50 17.63 0.93
C LYS A 103 -4.24 19.12 0.90
N HIS A 104 -5.28 19.89 0.58
CA HIS A 104 -5.28 21.33 0.64
C HIS A 104 -6.24 21.82 1.73
N LYS A 105 -6.25 23.12 1.98
CA LYS A 105 -7.00 23.72 3.09
C LYS A 105 -8.50 23.45 3.03
N ASP A 106 -9.09 23.52 1.85
CA ASP A 106 -10.54 23.41 1.63
C ASP A 106 -10.93 22.29 0.66
N HIS A 107 -9.96 21.56 0.12
CA HIS A 107 -10.21 20.49 -0.84
C HIS A 107 -9.06 19.50 -0.86
N GLY A 108 -9.23 18.43 -1.59
CA GLY A 108 -8.17 17.49 -1.91
C GLY A 108 -8.02 17.31 -3.41
N LEU A 109 -6.87 16.85 -3.83
CA LEU A 109 -6.62 16.46 -5.21
C LEU A 109 -6.25 14.97 -5.22
N LEU A 110 -6.86 14.25 -6.14
CA LEU A 110 -6.46 12.89 -6.47
C LEU A 110 -5.58 12.94 -7.70
N ILE A 111 -4.32 12.62 -7.53
CA ILE A 111 -3.32 12.75 -8.57
C ILE A 111 -3.10 11.38 -9.20
N PRO A 112 -3.41 11.23 -10.50
CA PRO A 112 -3.15 9.98 -11.19
C PRO A 112 -1.65 9.76 -11.34
N ALA A 113 -1.23 8.51 -11.31
CA ALA A 113 0.17 8.14 -11.53
C ALA A 113 0.57 8.18 -13.00
N ASN A 114 -0.33 8.51 -13.86
CA ASN A 114 -0.09 8.68 -15.30
C ASN A 114 -0.29 10.15 -15.64
N ARG A 115 0.76 10.81 -16.16
CA ARG A 115 0.77 12.22 -16.51
C ARG A 115 -0.22 12.61 -17.60
N GLU A 116 -0.73 11.64 -18.34
CA GLU A 116 -1.74 11.89 -19.38
C GLU A 116 -3.11 12.23 -18.79
N PHE A 117 -3.34 11.92 -17.51
CA PHE A 117 -4.60 12.21 -16.85
C PHE A 117 -4.47 13.42 -15.93
N LYS A 118 -5.54 14.19 -15.85
CA LYS A 118 -5.59 15.38 -15.00
C LYS A 118 -5.93 15.00 -13.55
N PRO A 119 -5.42 15.75 -12.55
CA PRO A 119 -5.85 15.60 -11.18
C PRO A 119 -7.36 15.79 -11.03
N ILE A 120 -7.95 15.03 -10.13
CA ILE A 120 -9.36 15.12 -9.79
C ILE A 120 -9.51 15.87 -8.48
N ARG A 121 -10.22 16.99 -8.51
CA ARG A 121 -10.52 17.76 -7.31
C ARG A 121 -11.65 17.10 -6.55
N VAL A 122 -11.45 16.93 -5.24
CA VAL A 122 -12.45 16.34 -4.34
C VAL A 122 -12.66 17.24 -3.14
N SER A 123 -13.89 17.26 -2.65
CA SER A 123 -14.24 17.99 -1.43
C SER A 123 -15.28 17.18 -0.66
N ALA A 124 -15.56 17.58 0.57
CA ALA A 124 -16.55 16.91 1.40
C ALA A 124 -17.97 16.94 0.78
N GLU A 125 -18.22 17.82 -0.16
CA GLU A 125 -19.50 17.96 -0.85
C GLU A 125 -19.65 17.06 -2.07
N ASN A 126 -18.57 16.47 -2.55
CA ASN A 126 -18.58 15.59 -3.72
C ASN A 126 -18.80 14.14 -3.30
N ASP A 127 -19.48 13.37 -4.15
CA ASP A 127 -19.65 11.92 -3.99
C ASP A 127 -18.33 11.19 -4.21
N PHE A 128 -17.37 11.57 -3.41
CA PHE A 128 -16.04 11.03 -3.50
C PHE A 128 -15.80 10.04 -2.37
N CYS A 129 -15.19 8.92 -2.68
CA CYS A 129 -14.88 7.92 -1.69
C CYS A 129 -13.43 7.47 -1.76
N ILE A 130 -12.65 7.86 -0.76
CA ILE A 130 -11.41 7.14 -0.46
C ILE A 130 -11.81 5.91 0.34
N TRP A 131 -11.57 4.75 -0.24
CA TRP A 131 -11.94 3.49 0.37
C TRP A 131 -10.93 3.05 1.44
N GLY A 132 -9.66 3.32 1.23
CA GLY A 132 -8.60 2.97 2.17
C GLY A 132 -7.26 3.59 1.79
N VAL A 133 -6.32 3.51 2.73
CA VAL A 133 -4.97 4.05 2.57
C VAL A 133 -4.00 2.89 2.42
N VAL A 134 -3.13 2.95 1.41
CA VAL A 134 -2.08 1.94 1.20
C VAL A 134 -0.97 2.17 2.21
N THR A 135 -0.67 1.16 3.01
CA THR A 135 0.37 1.22 4.03
C THR A 135 1.68 0.59 3.59
N TYR A 136 1.62 -0.43 2.75
CA TYR A 136 2.81 -1.13 2.24
C TYR A 136 2.60 -1.56 0.79
N LEU A 137 3.70 -1.57 0.07
CA LEU A 137 3.80 -2.11 -1.28
C LEU A 137 4.79 -3.28 -1.24
N ILE A 138 4.36 -4.44 -1.70
CA ILE A 138 5.20 -5.64 -1.72
C ILE A 138 5.47 -6.04 -3.16
N LYS A 139 6.74 -6.02 -3.52
CA LYS A 139 7.20 -6.34 -4.86
C LYS A 139 7.97 -7.65 -4.87
N LYS A 140 7.73 -8.45 -5.90
CA LYS A 140 8.58 -9.59 -6.19
C LYS A 140 9.75 -9.10 -7.04
N VAL A 141 10.94 -9.37 -6.58
CA VAL A 141 12.16 -9.02 -7.29
C VAL A 141 12.70 -10.20 -8.12
#